data_31f474e2d64720bd883a6b157cc4cfe0
#
_entry.id   31f474e2d64720bd883a6b157cc4cfe0
#
_cell.length_a   1.000
_cell.length_b   1.000
_cell.length_c   1.000
_cell.angle_alpha   90.00
_cell.angle_beta   90.00
_cell.angle_gamma   90.00
#
_symmetry.space_group_name_H-M   'P 1'
#
loop_
_entity.id
_entity.type
_entity.pdbx_description
1 polymer ?
#
loop_
_entity_poly.entity_id
_entity_poly.type
_entity_poly.pdbx_seq_one_letter_code
_entity_poly.pdbx_strand_id
1 'polypeptide(L)'
;MPGGLDAKVTARGGNLSGGQRQRVAIARALVAAEASSLLLLDEPTSALDPSTEAALIESFFEARADATIVASIHRPSLLPKFDALIMVEAGRVVATGPLGTIHSDSPQLAAFLKQGEEAAAMKRKG
;
A
#
# COMPACT_ATOMS: atom_id res chain seq x y z
N MET A 1 22.63 -3.76 2.19
CA MET A 1 23.05 -5.04 2.84
C MET A 1 24.43 -5.42 2.29
N PRO A 2 25.41 -5.72 3.11
CA PRO A 2 26.66 -6.31 2.65
C PRO A 2 26.35 -7.66 1.96
N GLY A 3 26.91 -7.90 0.77
CA GLY A 3 26.68 -9.11 -0.02
C GLY A 3 25.54 -9.05 -1.04
N GLY A 4 24.80 -7.95 -1.13
CA GLY A 4 23.74 -7.79 -2.14
C GLY A 4 22.74 -8.94 -2.15
N LEU A 5 22.45 -9.49 -3.34
CA LEU A 5 21.52 -10.62 -3.52
C LEU A 5 22.05 -11.94 -2.94
N ASP A 6 23.36 -12.09 -2.77
CA ASP A 6 24.00 -13.27 -2.21
C ASP A 6 24.09 -13.24 -0.67
N ALA A 7 23.58 -12.18 -0.04
CA ALA A 7 23.60 -12.04 1.40
C ALA A 7 22.76 -13.14 2.07
N LYS A 8 23.37 -13.86 3.02
CA LYS A 8 22.66 -14.89 3.79
C LYS A 8 21.64 -14.24 4.72
N VAL A 9 20.40 -14.64 4.57
CA VAL A 9 19.29 -14.24 5.47
C VAL A 9 19.17 -15.30 6.58
N THR A 10 19.30 -14.87 7.82
CA THR A 10 19.13 -15.77 8.97
C THR A 10 17.67 -16.16 9.17
N ALA A 11 17.42 -17.18 10.00
CA ALA A 11 16.07 -17.63 10.30
C ALA A 11 15.18 -16.45 10.74
N ARG A 12 13.99 -16.36 10.14
CA ARG A 12 13.03 -15.26 10.34
C ARG A 12 13.56 -13.86 9.98
N GLY A 13 14.64 -13.75 9.21
CA GLY A 13 15.21 -12.46 8.83
C GLY A 13 15.81 -11.67 10.00
N GLY A 14 16.37 -12.35 11.01
CA GLY A 14 16.88 -11.72 12.22
C GLY A 14 18.01 -10.71 11.99
N ASN A 15 18.72 -10.81 10.88
CA ASN A 15 19.76 -9.86 10.44
C ASN A 15 19.27 -8.73 9.54
N LEU A 16 17.94 -8.65 9.29
CA LEU A 16 17.32 -7.60 8.49
C LEU A 16 16.62 -6.56 9.37
N SER A 17 16.64 -5.30 8.93
CA SER A 17 15.75 -4.28 9.52
C SER A 17 14.28 -4.60 9.22
N GLY A 18 13.35 -3.99 9.94
CA GLY A 18 11.90 -4.15 9.69
C GLY A 18 11.52 -3.85 8.24
N GLY A 19 11.98 -2.71 7.71
CA GLY A 19 11.74 -2.35 6.31
C GLY A 19 12.43 -3.27 5.30
N GLN A 20 13.60 -3.82 5.62
CA GLN A 20 14.26 -4.81 4.75
C GLN A 20 13.48 -6.13 4.73
N ARG A 21 13.01 -6.61 5.89
CA ARG A 21 12.14 -7.81 5.96
C ARG A 21 10.88 -7.61 5.13
N GLN A 22 10.25 -6.45 5.25
CA GLN A 22 9.03 -6.14 4.51
C GLN A 22 9.28 -6.12 3.00
N ARG A 23 10.34 -5.47 2.51
CA ARG A 23 10.70 -5.49 1.08
C ARG A 23 10.97 -6.89 0.55
N VAL A 24 11.65 -7.73 1.32
CA VAL A 24 11.88 -9.14 0.94
C VAL A 24 10.56 -9.92 0.90
N ALA A 25 9.66 -9.72 1.87
CA ALA A 25 8.34 -10.35 1.85
C ALA A 25 7.52 -9.94 0.62
N ILE A 26 7.56 -8.67 0.26
CA ILE A 26 6.91 -8.12 -0.93
C ILE A 26 7.48 -8.72 -2.21
N ALA A 27 8.81 -8.76 -2.36
CA ALA A 27 9.46 -9.36 -3.52
C ALA A 27 9.06 -10.84 -3.68
N ARG A 28 9.00 -11.58 -2.57
CA ARG A 28 8.51 -12.97 -2.57
C ARG A 28 7.05 -13.08 -2.99
N ALA A 29 6.20 -12.16 -2.50
CA ALA A 29 4.78 -12.15 -2.87
C ALA A 29 4.59 -11.88 -4.37
N LEU A 30 5.35 -10.94 -4.95
CA LEU A 30 5.31 -10.65 -6.39
C LEU A 30 5.68 -11.86 -7.23
N VAL A 31 6.77 -12.55 -6.87
CA VAL A 31 7.22 -13.77 -7.58
C VAL A 31 6.18 -14.90 -7.43
N ALA A 32 5.68 -15.12 -6.22
CA ALA A 32 4.68 -16.16 -5.97
C ALA A 32 3.33 -15.89 -6.66
N ALA A 33 3.01 -14.62 -6.88
CA ALA A 33 1.74 -14.19 -7.47
C ALA A 33 1.84 -13.97 -8.99
N GLU A 34 2.90 -14.38 -9.66
CA GLU A 34 3.13 -14.12 -11.09
C GLU A 34 1.96 -14.57 -11.98
N ALA A 35 1.30 -15.67 -11.64
CA ALA A 35 0.12 -16.19 -12.34
C ALA A 35 -1.22 -15.78 -11.72
N SER A 36 -1.24 -14.95 -10.68
CA SER A 36 -2.47 -14.60 -9.97
C SER A 36 -3.11 -13.36 -10.57
N SER A 37 -4.43 -13.37 -10.76
CA SER A 37 -5.21 -12.20 -11.19
C SER A 37 -5.65 -11.30 -10.03
N LEU A 38 -5.41 -11.70 -8.78
CA LEU A 38 -5.77 -10.98 -7.57
C LEU A 38 -4.62 -11.03 -6.56
N LEU A 39 -4.22 -9.87 -6.04
CA LEU A 39 -3.29 -9.73 -4.93
C LEU A 39 -4.00 -9.11 -3.73
N LEU A 40 -3.85 -9.75 -2.57
CA LEU A 40 -4.32 -9.23 -1.29
C LEU A 40 -3.12 -8.80 -0.46
N LEU A 41 -3.05 -7.54 -0.09
CA LEU A 41 -1.94 -6.94 0.65
C LEU A 41 -2.46 -6.37 1.97
N ASP A 42 -2.04 -6.97 3.07
CA ASP A 42 -2.41 -6.49 4.40
C ASP A 42 -1.30 -5.61 4.97
N GLU A 43 -1.58 -4.32 5.10
CA GLU A 43 -0.63 -3.29 5.57
C GLU A 43 0.79 -3.43 4.96
N PRO A 44 0.92 -3.53 3.63
CA PRO A 44 2.17 -3.95 2.99
C PRO A 44 3.34 -2.99 3.25
N THR A 45 3.06 -1.79 3.76
CA THR A 45 4.01 -0.68 3.89
C THR A 45 4.11 -0.10 5.29
N SER A 46 3.49 -0.74 6.29
CA SER A 46 3.37 -0.21 7.66
C SER A 46 4.71 0.08 8.36
N ALA A 47 5.79 -0.61 8.00
CA ALA A 47 7.13 -0.41 8.56
C ALA A 47 8.05 0.51 7.71
N LEU A 48 7.50 1.16 6.69
CA LEU A 48 8.26 2.02 5.77
C LEU A 48 8.00 3.51 6.05
N ASP A 49 8.98 4.33 5.70
CA ASP A 49 8.80 5.77 5.64
C ASP A 49 7.90 6.17 4.46
N PRO A 50 7.23 7.35 4.49
CA PRO A 50 6.25 7.72 3.48
C PRO A 50 6.76 7.77 2.03
N SER A 51 8.03 8.10 1.82
CA SER A 51 8.60 8.18 0.48
C SER A 51 8.89 6.80 -0.10
N THR A 52 9.46 5.93 0.70
CA THR A 52 9.70 4.53 0.34
C THR A 52 8.40 3.78 0.14
N GLU A 53 7.39 4.03 0.97
CA GLU A 53 6.05 3.46 0.85
C GLU A 53 5.40 3.80 -0.50
N ALA A 54 5.38 5.08 -0.87
CA ALA A 54 4.78 5.52 -2.12
C ALA A 54 5.45 4.90 -3.34
N ALA A 55 6.79 4.87 -3.37
CA ALA A 55 7.55 4.26 -4.45
C ALA A 55 7.30 2.75 -4.56
N LEU A 56 7.16 2.08 -3.43
CA LEU A 56 6.91 0.65 -3.40
C LEU A 56 5.51 0.29 -3.93
N ILE A 57 4.48 1.04 -3.54
CA ILE A 57 3.12 0.86 -4.05
C ILE A 57 3.09 1.11 -5.57
N GLU A 58 3.78 2.12 -6.08
CA GLU A 58 3.92 2.35 -7.53
C GLU A 58 4.56 1.15 -8.23
N SER A 59 5.67 0.66 -7.69
CA SER A 59 6.34 -0.51 -8.25
C SER A 59 5.45 -1.76 -8.28
N PHE A 60 4.55 -1.90 -7.30
CA PHE A 60 3.54 -2.98 -7.32
C PHE A 60 2.56 -2.82 -8.46
N PHE A 61 2.02 -1.63 -8.66
CA PHE A 61 1.06 -1.39 -9.73
C PHE A 61 1.68 -1.56 -11.10
N GLU A 62 2.93 -1.11 -11.28
CA GLU A 62 3.68 -1.33 -12.52
C GLU A 62 3.96 -2.81 -12.79
N ALA A 63 4.46 -3.53 -11.77
CA ALA A 63 4.81 -4.95 -11.91
C ALA A 63 3.59 -5.85 -12.13
N ARG A 64 2.40 -5.43 -11.67
CA ARG A 64 1.17 -6.21 -11.72
C ARG A 64 -0.02 -5.41 -12.26
N ALA A 65 0.22 -4.67 -13.35
CA ALA A 65 -0.81 -3.92 -14.07
C ALA A 65 -1.93 -4.82 -14.64
N ASP A 66 -1.67 -6.11 -14.75
CA ASP A 66 -2.60 -7.16 -15.21
C ASP A 66 -3.50 -7.74 -14.12
N ALA A 67 -3.27 -7.37 -12.85
CA ALA A 67 -3.95 -7.94 -11.70
C ALA A 67 -4.80 -6.91 -10.95
N THR A 68 -5.83 -7.40 -10.26
CA THR A 68 -6.55 -6.61 -9.25
C THR A 68 -5.75 -6.62 -7.95
N ILE A 69 -5.50 -5.44 -7.39
CA ILE A 69 -4.78 -5.29 -6.12
C ILE A 69 -5.75 -4.75 -5.08
N VAL A 70 -5.93 -5.50 -4.01
CA VAL A 70 -6.68 -5.07 -2.81
C VAL A 70 -5.69 -4.90 -1.67
N ALA A 71 -5.59 -3.70 -1.13
CA ALA A 71 -4.66 -3.39 -0.05
C ALA A 71 -5.36 -2.72 1.12
N SER A 72 -5.07 -3.17 2.35
CA SER A 72 -5.41 -2.38 3.53
C SER A 72 -4.39 -1.27 3.70
N ILE A 73 -4.86 -0.03 3.84
CA ILE A 73 -4.02 1.15 4.01
C ILE A 73 -4.52 2.00 5.18
N HIS A 74 -3.60 2.62 5.91
CA HIS A 74 -3.91 3.55 6.99
C HIS A 74 -3.44 4.99 6.71
N ARG A 75 -2.72 5.20 5.60
CA ARG A 75 -2.21 6.53 5.22
C ARG A 75 -3.02 7.13 4.09
N PRO A 76 -3.74 8.23 4.35
CA PRO A 76 -4.55 8.91 3.34
C PRO A 76 -3.77 9.37 2.10
N SER A 77 -2.47 9.63 2.26
CA SER A 77 -1.57 10.05 1.16
C SER A 77 -1.41 9.02 0.04
N LEU A 78 -1.76 7.76 0.30
CA LEU A 78 -1.74 6.68 -0.71
C LEU A 78 -3.03 6.59 -1.53
N LEU A 79 -4.14 7.14 -1.04
CA LEU A 79 -5.44 7.06 -1.71
C LEU A 79 -5.41 7.41 -3.20
N PRO A 80 -4.72 8.50 -3.64
CA PRO A 80 -4.71 8.88 -5.04
C PRO A 80 -4.09 7.85 -5.99
N LYS A 81 -3.48 6.79 -5.46
CA LYS A 81 -2.88 5.70 -6.24
C LYS A 81 -3.84 4.54 -6.51
N PHE A 82 -5.02 4.56 -5.91
CA PHE A 82 -6.04 3.53 -6.05
C PHE A 82 -7.22 4.04 -6.88
N ASP A 83 -7.93 3.13 -7.53
CA ASP A 83 -9.10 3.45 -8.36
C ASP A 83 -10.38 3.54 -7.51
N ALA A 84 -10.48 2.74 -6.47
CA ALA A 84 -11.66 2.62 -5.63
C ALA A 84 -11.29 2.38 -4.17
N LEU A 85 -12.25 2.61 -3.29
CA LEU A 85 -12.12 2.48 -1.84
C LEU A 85 -13.26 1.63 -1.28
N ILE A 86 -12.94 0.83 -0.27
CA ILE A 86 -13.89 0.21 0.65
C ILE A 86 -13.50 0.66 2.05
N MET A 87 -14.38 1.38 2.72
CA MET A 87 -14.17 1.82 4.10
C MET A 87 -14.95 0.94 5.07
N VAL A 88 -14.24 0.44 6.07
CA VAL A 88 -14.80 -0.43 7.10
C VAL A 88 -14.66 0.24 8.46
N GLU A 89 -15.76 0.39 9.19
CA GLU A 89 -15.82 0.89 10.56
C GLU A 89 -16.61 -0.08 11.43
N ALA A 90 -16.10 -0.40 12.60
CA ALA A 90 -16.75 -1.29 13.57
C ALA A 90 -17.27 -2.61 12.93
N GLY A 91 -16.49 -3.19 12.00
CA GLY A 91 -16.84 -4.44 11.31
C GLY A 91 -17.91 -4.30 10.21
N ARG A 92 -18.25 -3.09 9.80
CA ARG A 92 -19.25 -2.81 8.75
C ARG A 92 -18.65 -1.98 7.64
N VAL A 93 -19.04 -2.27 6.39
CA VAL A 93 -18.74 -1.40 5.26
C VAL A 93 -19.60 -0.14 5.37
N VAL A 94 -18.96 1.02 5.52
CA VAL A 94 -19.62 2.33 5.64
C VAL A 94 -19.56 3.13 4.34
N ALA A 95 -18.60 2.84 3.45
CA ALA A 95 -18.53 3.44 2.13
C ALA A 95 -17.81 2.50 1.15
N THR A 96 -18.19 2.53 -0.12
CA THR A 96 -17.53 1.80 -1.20
C THR A 96 -17.79 2.49 -2.52
N GLY A 97 -16.81 2.51 -3.40
CA GLY A 97 -16.93 3.02 -4.76
C GLY A 97 -15.64 3.62 -5.31
N PRO A 98 -15.70 4.10 -6.57
CA PRO A 98 -14.59 4.81 -7.20
C PRO A 98 -14.24 6.08 -6.42
N LEU A 99 -12.95 6.35 -6.25
CA LEU A 99 -12.47 7.52 -5.48
C LEU A 99 -12.97 8.86 -6.02
N GLY A 100 -13.10 8.98 -7.35
CA GLY A 100 -13.56 10.24 -7.98
C GLY A 100 -15.04 10.55 -7.79
N THR A 101 -15.85 9.58 -7.39
CA THR A 101 -17.31 9.72 -7.26
C THR A 101 -17.86 9.24 -5.93
N ILE A 102 -16.98 8.80 -5.03
CA ILE A 102 -17.40 8.27 -3.74
C ILE A 102 -17.97 9.41 -2.87
N HIS A 103 -19.23 9.25 -2.51
CA HIS A 103 -19.91 10.12 -1.55
C HIS A 103 -20.31 9.28 -0.35
N SER A 104 -20.09 9.80 0.82
CA SER A 104 -20.48 9.15 2.06
C SER A 104 -20.88 10.18 3.09
N ASP A 105 -21.92 9.89 3.83
CA ASP A 105 -22.31 10.64 5.01
C ASP A 105 -21.40 10.32 6.22
N SER A 106 -20.41 9.45 6.04
CA SER A 106 -19.42 9.15 7.09
C SER A 106 -18.46 10.32 7.30
N PRO A 107 -18.47 10.97 8.47
CA PRO A 107 -17.51 12.03 8.80
C PRO A 107 -16.06 11.53 8.78
N GLN A 108 -15.85 10.26 9.09
CA GLN A 108 -14.54 9.62 9.08
C GLN A 108 -13.98 9.48 7.67
N LEU A 109 -14.82 9.08 6.71
CA LEU A 109 -14.42 9.04 5.30
C LEU A 109 -14.09 10.45 4.78
N ALA A 110 -14.94 11.43 5.07
CA ALA A 110 -14.70 12.81 4.66
C ALA A 110 -13.37 13.35 5.22
N ALA A 111 -13.07 13.08 6.50
CA ALA A 111 -11.80 13.45 7.10
C ALA A 111 -10.60 12.72 6.46
N PHE A 112 -10.74 11.44 6.16
CA PHE A 112 -9.69 10.63 5.55
C PHE A 112 -9.38 11.08 4.11
N LEU A 113 -10.41 11.35 3.31
CA LEU A 113 -10.25 11.87 1.94
C LEU A 113 -9.59 13.25 1.95
N LYS A 114 -10.02 14.16 2.84
CA LYS A 114 -9.44 15.50 2.98
C LYS A 114 -7.96 15.44 3.32
N GLN A 115 -7.55 14.59 4.24
CA GLN A 115 -6.14 14.38 4.59
C GLN A 115 -5.33 13.85 3.38
N GLY A 116 -5.92 13.00 2.56
CA GLY A 116 -5.31 12.50 1.32
C GLY A 116 -5.07 13.61 0.30
N GLU A 117 -6.04 14.49 0.10
CA GLU A 117 -5.95 15.65 -0.79
C GLU A 117 -4.91 16.66 -0.32
N GLU A 118 -4.88 16.98 0.97
CA GLU A 118 -3.88 17.88 1.58
C GLU A 118 -2.46 17.34 1.41
N ALA A 119 -2.26 16.04 1.64
CA ALA A 119 -0.97 15.38 1.45
C ALA A 119 -0.52 15.39 -0.02
N ALA A 120 -1.43 15.21 -0.96
CA ALA A 120 -1.17 15.30 -2.40
C ALA A 120 -0.83 16.73 -2.84
N ALA A 121 -1.50 17.74 -2.28
CA ALA A 121 -1.25 19.15 -2.56
C ALA A 121 0.11 19.63 -2.06
N MET A 122 0.56 19.15 -0.89
CA MET A 122 1.89 19.47 -0.35
C MET A 122 3.02 18.95 -1.26
N LYS A 123 2.85 17.75 -1.84
CA LYS A 123 3.85 17.17 -2.76
C LYS A 123 3.99 17.92 -4.09
N ARG A 124 2.97 18.68 -4.51
CA ARG A 124 3.03 19.48 -5.76
C ARG A 124 3.73 20.83 -5.61
N LYS A 125 3.96 21.26 -4.36
CA LYS A 125 4.56 22.58 -4.05
C LYS A 125 6.04 22.50 -3.66
N GLY A 126 6.60 21.32 -3.53
CA GLY A 126 8.03 21.08 -3.25
C GLY A 126 8.71 20.41 -4.42
#